data_acbdde682ac91c49809e0bfeb8e7c900
#
_entry.id   acbdde682ac91c49809e0bfeb8e7c900
#
_cell.length_a   1.000
_cell.length_b   1.000
_cell.length_c   1.000
_cell.angle_alpha   90.00
_cell.angle_beta   90.00
_cell.angle_gamma   90.00
#
_symmetry.space_group_name_H-M   'P 1'
#
loop_
_entity.id
_entity.type
_entity.pdbx_description
1 polymer ?
#
loop_
_entity_poly.entity_id
_entity_poly.type
_entity_poly.pdbx_seq_one_letter_code
_entity_poly.pdbx_strand_id
1 'polypeptide(L)'
;VGTFVTTYDQFAAKFFNPEFWIGAGWILLKIAMILIVAKLAMKLADSTIGRIFGSRAMRMDERRSKTMTTLLLNVTHYVVYFMVMLTVLSNLGLDVTTLIAGAGVIGLAIGFGAQSLVKDVITGFFIIFEDQFGVGDNVMINNNINIRGNVEEVGLRVTKIRAYQGEVHILPNSQIQQVTNYSKTNSLAVLDVSVAYEEDLERVYHVLREVGEQLKADNEAVTGEPQVLGVQNFGPSEVIVRMTVECKPMENHAVGRELRERIKLAFERENIEIPYPKQVNLFHGEPEKQKQQQTGKA
;
A
#
# COMPACT_ATOMS: atom_id res chain seq x y z
N VAL A 1 -6.23 -44.73 -66.87
CA VAL A 1 -5.58 -43.77 -67.84
C VAL A 1 -6.53 -42.55 -68.00
N GLY A 2 -7.89 -42.72 -68.00
CA GLY A 2 -8.85 -41.60 -68.21
C GLY A 2 -8.90 -40.54 -67.14
N THR A 3 -8.64 -40.88 -65.89
CA THR A 3 -8.69 -39.93 -64.73
C THR A 3 -7.49 -39.01 -64.60
N PHE A 4 -6.32 -39.40 -65.14
CA PHE A 4 -5.12 -38.55 -65.13
C PHE A 4 -5.15 -37.47 -66.24
N VAL A 5 -5.77 -37.77 -67.37
CA VAL A 5 -5.89 -36.83 -68.52
C VAL A 5 -6.86 -35.71 -68.18
N THR A 6 -8.00 -36.03 -67.54
CA THR A 6 -9.00 -35.02 -67.12
C THR A 6 -8.49 -34.05 -66.03
N THR A 7 -7.57 -34.49 -65.18
CA THR A 7 -6.93 -33.60 -64.17
C THR A 7 -5.94 -32.65 -64.78
N TYR A 8 -5.19 -33.10 -65.87
CA TYR A 8 -4.21 -32.26 -66.51
C TYR A 8 -4.86 -31.16 -67.38
N ASP A 9 -5.97 -31.50 -68.08
CA ASP A 9 -6.73 -30.51 -68.85
C ASP A 9 -7.44 -29.50 -68.02
N GLN A 10 -7.94 -29.87 -66.80
CA GLN A 10 -8.51 -28.93 -65.83
C GLN A 10 -7.44 -28.02 -65.19
N PHE A 11 -6.23 -28.50 -64.94
CA PHE A 11 -5.10 -27.72 -64.51
C PHE A 11 -4.63 -26.71 -65.55
N ALA A 12 -4.49 -27.17 -66.85
CA ALA A 12 -4.08 -26.30 -67.91
C ALA A 12 -5.13 -25.21 -68.19
N ALA A 13 -6.43 -25.54 -68.20
CA ALA A 13 -7.52 -24.57 -68.38
C ALA A 13 -7.56 -23.49 -67.26
N LYS A 14 -7.27 -23.84 -65.99
CA LYS A 14 -7.12 -22.87 -64.93
C LYS A 14 -5.92 -21.95 -65.07
N PHE A 15 -4.78 -22.48 -65.56
CA PHE A 15 -3.54 -21.73 -65.71
C PHE A 15 -3.59 -20.72 -66.87
N PHE A 16 -4.42 -20.94 -67.88
CA PHE A 16 -4.59 -20.02 -69.03
C PHE A 16 -5.77 -19.05 -68.83
N ASN A 17 -6.49 -19.12 -67.70
CA ASN A 17 -7.57 -18.18 -67.40
C ASN A 17 -6.99 -16.85 -66.89
N PRO A 18 -7.22 -15.69 -67.53
CA PRO A 18 -6.79 -14.38 -67.05
C PRO A 18 -7.28 -14.03 -65.66
N GLU A 19 -8.49 -14.46 -65.27
CA GLU A 19 -9.08 -14.22 -63.94
C GLU A 19 -8.26 -14.87 -62.82
N PHE A 20 -7.60 -16.03 -63.09
CA PHE A 20 -6.70 -16.66 -62.12
C PHE A 20 -5.49 -15.79 -61.81
N TRP A 21 -4.87 -15.20 -62.83
CA TRP A 21 -3.71 -14.34 -62.65
C TRP A 21 -4.05 -12.99 -62.01
N ILE A 22 -5.23 -12.45 -62.31
CA ILE A 22 -5.76 -11.23 -61.65
C ILE A 22 -6.02 -11.52 -60.17
N GLY A 23 -6.66 -12.65 -59.81
CA GLY A 23 -6.89 -13.09 -58.44
C GLY A 23 -5.61 -13.32 -57.65
N ALA A 24 -4.64 -14.03 -58.26
CA ALA A 24 -3.30 -14.26 -57.68
C ALA A 24 -2.53 -12.95 -57.49
N GLY A 25 -2.61 -12.02 -58.46
CA GLY A 25 -2.03 -10.68 -58.36
C GLY A 25 -2.61 -9.88 -57.18
N TRP A 26 -3.91 -9.91 -56.98
CA TRP A 26 -4.57 -9.28 -55.82
C TRP A 26 -4.13 -9.87 -54.47
N ILE A 27 -3.99 -11.20 -54.37
CA ILE A 27 -3.50 -11.86 -53.15
C ILE A 27 -2.06 -11.45 -52.87
N LEU A 28 -1.18 -11.46 -53.91
CA LEU A 28 0.22 -11.04 -53.77
C LEU A 28 0.32 -9.56 -53.32
N LEU A 29 -0.50 -8.69 -53.91
CA LEU A 29 -0.54 -7.27 -53.54
C LEU A 29 -0.99 -7.09 -52.09
N LYS A 30 -2.01 -7.82 -51.62
CA LYS A 30 -2.45 -7.81 -50.22
C LYS A 30 -1.33 -8.30 -49.28
N ILE A 31 -0.66 -9.41 -49.62
CA ILE A 31 0.46 -9.94 -48.84
C ILE A 31 1.59 -8.91 -48.76
N ALA A 32 1.96 -8.30 -49.89
CA ALA A 32 2.98 -7.27 -49.95
C ALA A 32 2.61 -6.07 -49.05
N MET A 33 1.36 -5.63 -49.09
CA MET A 33 0.85 -4.55 -48.22
C MET A 33 0.91 -4.93 -46.73
N ILE A 34 0.51 -6.16 -46.36
CA ILE A 34 0.59 -6.67 -44.99
C ILE A 34 2.03 -6.65 -44.47
N LEU A 35 3.00 -7.11 -45.30
CA LEU A 35 4.41 -7.12 -44.95
C LEU A 35 4.99 -5.71 -44.80
N ILE A 36 4.57 -4.75 -45.66
CA ILE A 36 4.97 -3.35 -45.56
C ILE A 36 4.43 -2.73 -44.24
N VAL A 37 3.14 -2.94 -43.95
CA VAL A 37 2.52 -2.44 -42.70
C VAL A 37 3.19 -3.05 -41.50
N ALA A 38 3.43 -4.35 -41.47
CA ALA A 38 4.14 -5.03 -40.40
C ALA A 38 5.56 -4.48 -40.20
N LYS A 39 6.32 -4.25 -41.27
CA LYS A 39 7.66 -3.65 -41.21
C LYS A 39 7.63 -2.23 -40.68
N LEU A 40 6.62 -1.45 -41.04
CA LEU A 40 6.43 -0.10 -40.52
C LEU A 40 6.05 -0.12 -39.02
N ALA A 41 5.15 -1.03 -38.64
CA ALA A 41 4.77 -1.21 -37.22
C ALA A 41 5.96 -1.63 -36.35
N MET A 42 6.78 -2.58 -36.81
CA MET A 42 8.00 -2.98 -36.11
C MET A 42 8.98 -1.80 -35.96
N LYS A 43 9.22 -1.06 -37.06
CA LYS A 43 10.11 0.11 -37.02
C LYS A 43 9.63 1.21 -36.05
N LEU A 44 8.33 1.42 -36.01
CA LEU A 44 7.72 2.35 -35.04
C LEU A 44 7.88 1.85 -33.59
N ALA A 45 7.63 0.56 -33.35
CA ALA A 45 7.84 -0.07 -32.04
C ALA A 45 9.30 0.02 -31.59
N ASP A 46 10.25 -0.33 -32.48
CA ASP A 46 11.69 -0.24 -32.19
C ASP A 46 12.10 1.19 -31.83
N SER A 47 11.64 2.18 -32.61
CA SER A 47 11.93 3.59 -32.34
C SER A 47 11.33 4.06 -31.02
N THR A 48 10.08 3.66 -30.72
CA THR A 48 9.37 4.10 -29.50
C THR A 48 9.97 3.44 -28.26
N ILE A 49 10.16 2.12 -28.29
CA ILE A 49 10.77 1.38 -27.18
C ILE A 49 12.21 1.87 -26.93
N GLY A 50 12.99 2.04 -28.00
CA GLY A 50 14.34 2.55 -27.91
C GLY A 50 14.43 3.97 -27.35
N ARG A 51 13.47 4.86 -27.67
CA ARG A 51 13.40 6.21 -27.09
C ARG A 51 13.02 6.20 -25.61
N ILE A 52 12.03 5.39 -25.22
CA ILE A 52 11.57 5.31 -23.83
C ILE A 52 12.69 4.81 -22.91
N PHE A 53 13.34 3.72 -23.27
CA PHE A 53 14.38 3.10 -22.45
C PHE A 53 15.79 3.67 -22.68
N GLY A 54 16.05 4.31 -23.80
CA GLY A 54 17.32 4.99 -24.09
C GLY A 54 17.39 6.43 -23.59
N SER A 55 16.28 7.01 -23.10
CA SER A 55 16.27 8.36 -22.59
C SER A 55 16.91 8.42 -21.18
N ARG A 56 17.78 9.43 -20.95
CA ARG A 56 18.37 9.74 -19.62
C ARG A 56 17.33 10.03 -18.53
N ALA A 57 16.06 10.16 -18.89
CA ALA A 57 14.97 10.41 -17.96
C ALA A 57 14.66 9.20 -17.04
N MET A 58 14.93 7.98 -17.52
CA MET A 58 14.90 6.80 -16.66
C MET A 58 16.32 6.59 -16.09
N ARG A 59 16.52 6.92 -14.83
CA ARG A 59 17.79 6.70 -14.07
C ARG A 59 18.06 5.19 -13.86
N MET A 60 17.94 4.40 -14.94
CA MET A 60 18.20 2.97 -14.90
C MET A 60 19.68 2.71 -15.27
N ASP A 61 20.24 1.70 -14.61
CA ASP A 61 21.56 1.16 -14.99
C ASP A 61 21.51 0.71 -16.48
N GLU A 62 22.54 1.08 -17.24
CA GLU A 62 22.64 0.83 -18.68
C GLU A 62 22.41 -0.65 -19.05
N ARG A 63 22.91 -1.56 -18.19
CA ARG A 63 22.70 -3.01 -18.38
C ARG A 63 21.23 -3.41 -18.28
N ARG A 64 20.51 -2.85 -17.32
CA ARG A 64 19.06 -3.12 -17.11
C ARG A 64 18.23 -2.54 -18.25
N SER A 65 18.52 -1.31 -18.66
CA SER A 65 17.85 -0.66 -19.78
C SER A 65 18.00 -1.50 -21.06
N LYS A 66 19.22 -1.94 -21.39
CA LYS A 66 19.49 -2.76 -22.58
C LYS A 66 18.75 -4.10 -22.55
N THR A 67 18.75 -4.79 -21.41
CA THR A 67 18.05 -6.07 -21.25
C THR A 67 16.54 -5.90 -21.45
N MET A 68 15.93 -4.90 -20.80
CA MET A 68 14.49 -4.61 -20.91
C MET A 68 14.10 -4.24 -22.34
N THR A 69 14.87 -3.38 -23.00
CA THR A 69 14.66 -3.02 -24.40
C THR A 69 14.67 -4.26 -25.29
N THR A 70 15.69 -5.11 -25.16
CA THR A 70 15.80 -6.33 -25.98
C THR A 70 14.64 -7.28 -25.74
N LEU A 71 14.23 -7.51 -24.49
CA LEU A 71 13.10 -8.37 -24.16
C LEU A 71 11.79 -7.85 -24.75
N LEU A 72 11.51 -6.54 -24.59
CA LEU A 72 10.28 -5.94 -25.11
C LEU A 72 10.25 -5.96 -26.65
N LEU A 73 11.37 -5.69 -27.31
CA LEU A 73 11.47 -5.76 -28.76
C LEU A 73 11.21 -7.19 -29.27
N ASN A 74 11.82 -8.20 -28.64
CA ASN A 74 11.63 -9.59 -29.01
C ASN A 74 10.16 -10.02 -28.86
N VAL A 75 9.53 -9.70 -27.74
CA VAL A 75 8.11 -10.00 -27.51
C VAL A 75 7.23 -9.31 -28.56
N THR A 76 7.47 -8.02 -28.83
CA THR A 76 6.73 -7.26 -29.85
C THR A 76 6.90 -7.88 -31.25
N HIS A 77 8.13 -8.24 -31.64
CA HIS A 77 8.38 -8.88 -32.92
C HIS A 77 7.68 -10.23 -33.04
N TYR A 78 7.70 -11.07 -31.98
CA TYR A 78 6.99 -12.36 -32.00
C TYR A 78 5.49 -12.19 -32.19
N VAL A 79 4.88 -11.22 -31.48
CA VAL A 79 3.44 -10.93 -31.62
C VAL A 79 3.13 -10.45 -33.04
N VAL A 80 3.93 -9.52 -33.59
CA VAL A 80 3.75 -9.03 -34.98
C VAL A 80 3.91 -10.15 -35.99
N TYR A 81 4.96 -10.99 -35.89
CA TYR A 81 5.16 -12.12 -36.79
C TYR A 81 4.02 -13.12 -36.74
N PHE A 82 3.51 -13.40 -35.52
CA PHE A 82 2.36 -14.29 -35.37
C PHE A 82 1.10 -13.71 -36.04
N MET A 83 0.82 -12.41 -35.86
CA MET A 83 -0.31 -11.75 -36.53
C MET A 83 -0.17 -11.74 -38.06
N VAL A 84 1.03 -11.44 -38.56
CA VAL A 84 1.33 -11.50 -40.00
C VAL A 84 1.10 -12.89 -40.53
N MET A 85 1.62 -13.91 -39.86
CA MET A 85 1.43 -15.31 -40.23
C MET A 85 -0.06 -15.67 -40.37
N LEU A 86 -0.87 -15.37 -39.35
CA LEU A 86 -2.30 -15.63 -39.38
C LEU A 86 -3.00 -14.89 -40.51
N THR A 87 -2.65 -13.61 -40.75
CA THR A 87 -3.28 -12.79 -41.78
C THR A 87 -2.90 -13.31 -43.20
N VAL A 88 -1.66 -13.73 -43.39
CA VAL A 88 -1.20 -14.32 -44.68
C VAL A 88 -1.90 -15.65 -44.92
N LEU A 89 -1.97 -16.56 -43.93
CA LEU A 89 -2.66 -17.85 -44.07
C LEU A 89 -4.14 -17.65 -44.43
N SER A 90 -4.82 -16.70 -43.76
CA SER A 90 -6.22 -16.37 -44.05
C SER A 90 -6.41 -15.86 -45.47
N ASN A 91 -5.50 -15.01 -46.01
CA ASN A 91 -5.58 -14.52 -47.37
C ASN A 91 -5.25 -15.61 -48.42
N LEU A 92 -4.56 -16.67 -48.03
CA LEU A 92 -4.33 -17.85 -48.87
C LEU A 92 -5.53 -18.82 -48.88
N GLY A 93 -6.62 -18.50 -48.13
CA GLY A 93 -7.81 -19.32 -48.06
C GLY A 93 -7.74 -20.45 -47.02
N LEU A 94 -6.72 -20.46 -46.16
CA LEU A 94 -6.61 -21.41 -45.04
C LEU A 94 -7.48 -20.97 -43.85
N ASP A 95 -8.18 -21.91 -43.24
CA ASP A 95 -8.96 -21.63 -42.03
C ASP A 95 -8.05 -21.48 -40.85
N VAL A 96 -7.97 -20.25 -40.32
CA VAL A 96 -7.15 -19.88 -39.16
C VAL A 96 -7.95 -19.88 -37.87
N THR A 97 -9.24 -20.22 -37.90
CA THR A 97 -10.15 -20.16 -36.73
C THR A 97 -9.62 -20.97 -35.55
N THR A 98 -9.12 -22.18 -35.81
CA THR A 98 -8.54 -23.05 -34.77
C THR A 98 -7.27 -22.44 -34.15
N LEU A 99 -6.43 -21.78 -34.98
CA LEU A 99 -5.21 -21.12 -34.48
C LEU A 99 -5.57 -19.90 -33.59
N ILE A 100 -6.56 -19.12 -34.03
CA ILE A 100 -7.06 -17.98 -33.24
C ILE A 100 -7.68 -18.44 -31.92
N ALA A 101 -8.48 -19.52 -31.97
CA ALA A 101 -9.06 -20.09 -30.74
C ALA A 101 -7.96 -20.57 -29.77
N GLY A 102 -6.95 -21.28 -30.26
CA GLY A 102 -5.80 -21.72 -29.47
C GLY A 102 -5.01 -20.55 -28.88
N ALA A 103 -4.74 -19.51 -29.70
CA ALA A 103 -4.08 -18.29 -29.25
C ALA A 103 -4.90 -17.56 -28.17
N GLY A 104 -6.23 -17.59 -28.27
CA GLY A 104 -7.14 -17.06 -27.26
C GLY A 104 -6.99 -17.74 -25.91
N VAL A 105 -6.89 -19.08 -25.87
CA VAL A 105 -6.65 -19.86 -24.65
C VAL A 105 -5.29 -19.49 -24.02
N ILE A 106 -4.24 -19.40 -24.87
CA ILE A 106 -2.91 -18.96 -24.40
C ILE A 106 -2.98 -17.53 -23.85
N GLY A 107 -3.69 -16.63 -24.54
CA GLY A 107 -3.90 -15.24 -24.09
C GLY A 107 -4.59 -15.16 -22.74
N LEU A 108 -5.63 -15.99 -22.50
CA LEU A 108 -6.29 -16.09 -21.19
C LEU A 108 -5.33 -16.58 -20.10
N ALA A 109 -4.53 -17.59 -20.38
CA ALA A 109 -3.54 -18.11 -19.42
C ALA A 109 -2.50 -17.03 -19.04
N ILE A 110 -1.99 -16.28 -20.03
CA ILE A 110 -1.09 -15.15 -19.80
C ILE A 110 -1.81 -14.05 -19.02
N GLY A 111 -3.07 -13.73 -19.34
CA GLY A 111 -3.89 -12.74 -18.64
C GLY A 111 -4.08 -13.08 -17.17
N PHE A 112 -4.40 -14.33 -16.83
CA PHE A 112 -4.48 -14.79 -15.43
C PHE A 112 -3.11 -14.70 -14.74
N GLY A 113 -2.02 -15.05 -15.43
CA GLY A 113 -0.67 -14.92 -14.88
C GLY A 113 -0.26 -13.47 -14.62
N ALA A 114 -0.77 -12.51 -15.39
CA ALA A 114 -0.48 -11.08 -15.26
C ALA A 114 -1.51 -10.30 -14.42
N GLN A 115 -2.55 -10.94 -13.91
CA GLN A 115 -3.67 -10.30 -13.20
C GLN A 115 -3.22 -9.43 -12.01
N SER A 116 -2.26 -9.91 -11.22
CA SER A 116 -1.73 -9.15 -10.08
C SER A 116 -1.00 -7.88 -10.52
N LEU A 117 -0.26 -7.94 -11.64
CA LEU A 117 0.43 -6.78 -12.19
C LEU A 117 -0.56 -5.69 -12.62
N VAL A 118 -1.64 -6.08 -13.29
CA VAL A 118 -2.70 -5.15 -13.70
C VAL A 118 -3.38 -4.53 -12.47
N LYS A 119 -3.67 -5.35 -11.46
CA LYS A 119 -4.24 -4.89 -10.19
C LYS A 119 -3.31 -3.90 -9.49
N ASP A 120 -1.98 -4.18 -9.45
CA ASP A 120 -1.00 -3.26 -8.86
C ASP A 120 -1.06 -1.87 -9.51
N VAL A 121 -1.07 -1.84 -10.85
CA VAL A 121 -1.08 -0.57 -11.61
C VAL A 121 -2.37 0.20 -11.40
N ILE A 122 -3.52 -0.48 -11.44
CA ILE A 122 -4.84 0.15 -11.21
C ILE A 122 -4.91 0.70 -9.79
N THR A 123 -4.52 -0.09 -8.78
CA THR A 123 -4.52 0.37 -7.39
C THR A 123 -3.56 1.55 -7.19
N GLY A 124 -2.33 1.48 -7.75
CA GLY A 124 -1.37 2.59 -7.67
C GLY A 124 -1.89 3.87 -8.32
N PHE A 125 -2.59 3.76 -9.45
CA PHE A 125 -3.26 4.90 -10.07
C PHE A 125 -4.29 5.54 -9.13
N PHE A 126 -5.16 4.74 -8.48
CA PHE A 126 -6.16 5.28 -7.57
C PHE A 126 -5.56 5.85 -6.29
N ILE A 127 -4.50 5.26 -5.75
CA ILE A 127 -3.77 5.82 -4.60
C ILE A 127 -3.32 7.26 -4.90
N ILE A 128 -2.75 7.48 -6.10
CA ILE A 128 -2.26 8.80 -6.52
C ILE A 128 -3.44 9.73 -6.89
N PHE A 129 -4.43 9.23 -7.64
CA PHE A 129 -5.55 10.02 -8.14
C PHE A 129 -6.47 10.52 -7.02
N GLU A 130 -6.72 9.69 -6.02
CA GLU A 130 -7.54 10.02 -4.85
C GLU A 130 -6.74 10.70 -3.74
N ASP A 131 -5.42 10.87 -3.94
CA ASP A 131 -4.50 11.43 -2.95
C ASP A 131 -4.66 10.73 -1.57
N GLN A 132 -4.72 9.39 -1.55
CA GLN A 132 -4.89 8.63 -0.31
C GLN A 132 -3.71 8.88 0.63
N PHE A 133 -2.49 8.86 0.11
CA PHE A 133 -1.26 9.27 0.77
C PHE A 133 -0.19 9.66 -0.27
N GLY A 134 0.76 10.49 0.14
CA GLY A 134 1.86 10.97 -0.68
C GLY A 134 3.24 10.67 -0.10
N VAL A 135 4.27 11.04 -0.84
CA VAL A 135 5.66 10.97 -0.37
C VAL A 135 5.85 11.89 0.83
N GLY A 136 6.40 11.37 1.91
CA GLY A 136 6.59 12.06 3.18
C GLY A 136 5.52 11.77 4.23
N ASP A 137 4.34 11.27 3.84
CA ASP A 137 3.29 10.91 4.79
C ASP A 137 3.71 9.73 5.67
N ASN A 138 3.33 9.78 6.95
CA ASN A 138 3.43 8.64 7.85
C ASN A 138 2.15 7.82 7.76
N VAL A 139 2.29 6.57 7.33
CA VAL A 139 1.16 5.67 7.11
C VAL A 139 1.36 4.33 7.79
N MET A 140 0.24 3.68 8.11
CA MET A 140 0.19 2.28 8.50
C MET A 140 -0.67 1.51 7.50
N ILE A 141 -0.14 0.41 6.97
CA ILE A 141 -0.79 -0.39 5.94
C ILE A 141 -1.43 -1.64 6.56
N ASN A 142 -2.66 -1.93 6.13
CA ASN A 142 -3.42 -3.12 6.51
C ASN A 142 -3.53 -3.31 8.03
N ASN A 143 -3.57 -2.21 8.79
CA ASN A 143 -3.60 -2.21 10.25
C ASN A 143 -2.44 -3.03 10.89
N ASN A 144 -1.32 -3.16 10.18
CA ASN A 144 -0.14 -3.89 10.64
C ASN A 144 0.92 -2.91 11.15
N ILE A 145 1.15 -2.92 12.47
CA ILE A 145 2.12 -2.03 13.12
C ILE A 145 3.54 -2.20 12.58
N ASN A 146 3.90 -3.39 12.09
CA ASN A 146 5.21 -3.65 11.51
C ASN A 146 5.37 -2.98 10.14
N ILE A 147 4.26 -2.57 9.48
CA ILE A 147 4.27 -1.85 8.21
C ILE A 147 3.78 -0.42 8.45
N ARG A 148 4.46 0.26 9.36
CA ARG A 148 4.23 1.67 9.67
C ARG A 148 5.51 2.47 9.43
N GLY A 149 5.39 3.61 8.75
CA GLY A 149 6.53 4.48 8.51
C GLY A 149 6.22 5.59 7.53
N ASN A 150 7.27 6.28 7.10
CA ASN A 150 7.16 7.36 6.14
C ASN A 150 7.21 6.82 4.71
N VAL A 151 6.31 7.28 3.88
CA VAL A 151 6.29 6.95 2.45
C VAL A 151 7.49 7.58 1.76
N GLU A 152 8.37 6.78 1.16
CA GLU A 152 9.52 7.24 0.39
C GLU A 152 9.21 7.42 -1.10
N GLU A 153 8.39 6.51 -1.61
CA GLU A 153 8.07 6.48 -3.03
C GLU A 153 6.68 5.88 -3.24
N VAL A 154 5.87 6.53 -4.05
CA VAL A 154 4.61 5.99 -4.56
C VAL A 154 4.77 5.79 -6.06
N GLY A 155 4.97 4.53 -6.47
CA GLY A 155 5.06 4.16 -7.87
C GLY A 155 3.74 3.59 -8.39
N LEU A 156 3.63 3.42 -9.71
CA LEU A 156 2.45 2.80 -10.33
C LEU A 156 2.21 1.36 -9.86
N ARG A 157 3.28 0.61 -9.58
CA ARG A 157 3.18 -0.80 -9.20
C ARG A 157 3.47 -1.06 -7.73
N VAL A 158 4.40 -0.31 -7.15
CA VAL A 158 4.91 -0.55 -5.79
C VAL A 158 4.98 0.75 -5.02
N THR A 159 4.71 0.66 -3.73
CA THR A 159 4.92 1.72 -2.75
C THR A 159 6.07 1.31 -1.82
N LYS A 160 6.96 2.27 -1.49
CA LYS A 160 8.06 2.07 -0.55
C LYS A 160 7.79 2.87 0.72
N ILE A 161 7.88 2.21 1.85
CA ILE A 161 7.65 2.79 3.18
C ILE A 161 8.88 2.51 4.04
N ARG A 162 9.49 3.58 4.57
CA ARG A 162 10.60 3.47 5.53
C ARG A 162 10.05 3.43 6.94
N ALA A 163 10.24 2.30 7.62
CA ALA A 163 9.89 2.16 9.03
C ALA A 163 10.79 3.01 9.93
N TYR A 164 10.37 3.20 11.18
CA TYR A 164 11.10 4.02 12.16
C TYR A 164 12.52 3.51 12.45
N GLN A 165 12.73 2.20 12.41
CA GLN A 165 14.04 1.57 12.65
C GLN A 165 14.94 1.55 11.41
N GLY A 166 14.44 2.05 10.25
CA GLY A 166 15.20 2.23 9.02
C GLY A 166 14.95 1.19 7.94
N GLU A 167 14.16 0.14 8.21
CA GLU A 167 13.78 -0.85 7.22
C GLU A 167 12.90 -0.22 6.13
N VAL A 168 13.06 -0.68 4.91
CA VAL A 168 12.24 -0.24 3.78
C VAL A 168 11.33 -1.38 3.34
N HIS A 169 10.04 -1.22 3.56
CA HIS A 169 9.01 -2.13 3.07
C HIS A 169 8.66 -1.77 1.62
N ILE A 170 8.81 -2.73 0.72
CA ILE A 170 8.44 -2.60 -0.70
C ILE A 170 7.18 -3.43 -0.92
N LEU A 171 6.06 -2.75 -1.11
CA LEU A 171 4.74 -3.37 -1.18
C LEU A 171 4.18 -3.23 -2.60
N PRO A 172 3.75 -4.33 -3.25
CA PRO A 172 2.87 -4.24 -4.41
C PRO A 172 1.59 -3.49 -4.04
N ASN A 173 1.18 -2.54 -4.88
CA ASN A 173 0.04 -1.68 -4.54
C ASN A 173 -1.26 -2.48 -4.35
N SER A 174 -1.44 -3.60 -5.06
CA SER A 174 -2.60 -4.50 -4.91
C SER A 174 -2.70 -5.16 -3.52
N GLN A 175 -1.63 -5.16 -2.73
CA GLN A 175 -1.62 -5.67 -1.36
C GLN A 175 -2.04 -4.60 -0.33
N ILE A 176 -2.13 -3.34 -0.74
CA ILE A 176 -2.60 -2.25 0.11
C ILE A 176 -4.12 -2.25 0.08
N GLN A 177 -4.74 -2.81 1.12
CA GLN A 177 -6.20 -2.91 1.25
C GLN A 177 -6.77 -1.83 2.15
N GLN A 178 -5.99 -1.40 3.13
CA GLN A 178 -6.36 -0.38 4.10
C GLN A 178 -5.16 0.51 4.39
N VAL A 179 -5.39 1.81 4.48
CA VAL A 179 -4.37 2.79 4.86
C VAL A 179 -4.88 3.61 6.03
N THR A 180 -4.06 3.75 7.06
CA THR A 180 -4.23 4.76 8.10
C THR A 180 -3.16 5.81 7.89
N ASN A 181 -3.56 7.04 7.53
CA ASN A 181 -2.66 8.16 7.31
C ASN A 181 -2.63 9.05 8.58
N TYR A 182 -1.45 9.23 9.15
CA TYR A 182 -1.25 10.02 10.36
C TYR A 182 -0.79 11.46 10.09
N SER A 183 -0.57 11.81 8.80
CA SER A 183 -0.03 13.12 8.40
C SER A 183 -1.07 14.09 7.87
N LYS A 184 -2.26 13.61 7.47
CA LYS A 184 -3.27 14.46 6.79
C LYS A 184 -4.10 15.33 7.72
N THR A 185 -4.26 14.93 8.98
CA THR A 185 -5.10 15.65 9.96
C THR A 185 -4.32 15.87 11.23
N ASN A 186 -4.76 16.85 12.02
CA ASN A 186 -4.22 17.08 13.34
C ASN A 186 -4.30 15.81 14.19
N SER A 187 -3.29 15.62 15.01
CA SER A 187 -3.20 14.50 15.94
C SER A 187 -3.72 14.90 17.30
N LEU A 188 -4.20 13.93 18.06
CA LEU A 188 -4.64 14.14 19.44
C LEU A 188 -3.64 13.49 20.38
N ALA A 189 -3.01 14.28 21.26
CA ALA A 189 -2.27 13.77 22.39
C ALA A 189 -3.28 13.42 23.49
N VAL A 190 -3.43 12.14 23.79
CA VAL A 190 -4.31 11.63 24.88
C VAL A 190 -3.43 11.23 26.04
N LEU A 191 -3.73 11.75 27.21
CA LEU A 191 -2.98 11.48 28.43
C LEU A 191 -3.92 11.06 29.56
N ASP A 192 -3.62 9.92 30.14
CA ASP A 192 -4.24 9.41 31.34
C ASP A 192 -3.30 9.71 32.52
N VAL A 193 -3.81 10.44 33.51
CA VAL A 193 -3.08 10.91 34.68
C VAL A 193 -3.66 10.23 35.91
N SER A 194 -2.82 9.57 36.67
CA SER A 194 -3.20 8.89 37.92
C SER A 194 -3.08 9.81 39.10
N VAL A 195 -4.14 9.91 39.92
CA VAL A 195 -4.19 10.66 41.18
C VAL A 195 -4.70 9.79 42.32
N ALA A 196 -4.29 10.09 43.54
CA ALA A 196 -4.75 9.35 44.73
C ALA A 196 -6.25 9.50 44.91
N TYR A 197 -6.90 8.50 45.52
CA TYR A 197 -8.33 8.54 45.80
C TYR A 197 -8.73 9.65 46.79
N GLU A 198 -7.77 10.08 47.59
CA GLU A 198 -7.94 11.10 48.63
C GLU A 198 -7.86 12.53 48.08
N GLU A 199 -7.44 12.70 46.81
CA GLU A 199 -7.29 14.02 46.20
C GLU A 199 -8.62 14.66 45.80
N ASP A 200 -8.67 15.99 45.93
CA ASP A 200 -9.79 16.79 45.42
C ASP A 200 -9.72 16.91 43.91
N LEU A 201 -10.66 16.27 43.22
CA LEU A 201 -10.71 16.24 41.76
C LEU A 201 -10.88 17.62 41.13
N GLU A 202 -11.61 18.54 41.76
CA GLU A 202 -11.77 19.92 41.23
C GLU A 202 -10.43 20.66 41.21
N ARG A 203 -9.64 20.49 42.27
CA ARG A 203 -8.28 21.02 42.32
C ARG A 203 -7.37 20.38 41.28
N VAL A 204 -7.44 19.07 41.12
CA VAL A 204 -6.70 18.34 40.05
C VAL A 204 -7.07 18.87 38.67
N TYR A 205 -8.35 19.04 38.37
CA TYR A 205 -8.82 19.58 37.10
C TYR A 205 -8.33 21.00 36.84
N HIS A 206 -8.30 21.83 37.86
CA HIS A 206 -7.78 23.20 37.77
C HIS A 206 -6.31 23.20 37.36
N VAL A 207 -5.48 22.43 38.08
CA VAL A 207 -4.03 22.32 37.76
C VAL A 207 -3.77 21.75 36.39
N LEU A 208 -4.52 20.75 35.97
CA LEU A 208 -4.39 20.16 34.64
C LEU A 208 -4.76 21.16 33.51
N ARG A 209 -5.81 21.99 33.72
CA ARG A 209 -6.16 23.05 32.74
C ARG A 209 -5.07 24.10 32.66
N GLU A 210 -4.56 24.57 33.81
CA GLU A 210 -3.47 25.54 33.86
C GLU A 210 -2.22 25.04 33.12
N VAL A 211 -1.80 23.80 33.39
CA VAL A 211 -0.66 23.19 32.69
C VAL A 211 -0.92 23.09 31.17
N GLY A 212 -2.15 22.75 30.78
CA GLY A 212 -2.51 22.70 29.36
C GLY A 212 -2.44 24.07 28.68
N GLU A 213 -2.95 25.11 29.33
CA GLU A 213 -2.91 26.49 28.81
C GLU A 213 -1.47 26.99 28.70
N GLN A 214 -0.62 26.73 29.71
CA GLN A 214 0.81 27.05 29.65
C GLN A 214 1.49 26.29 28.48
N LEU A 215 1.21 24.99 28.30
CA LEU A 215 1.75 24.22 27.19
C LEU A 215 1.35 24.82 25.84
N LYS A 216 0.08 25.21 25.68
CA LYS A 216 -0.42 25.84 24.45
C LYS A 216 0.28 27.17 24.17
N ALA A 217 0.55 27.96 25.20
CA ALA A 217 1.23 29.25 25.04
C ALA A 217 2.70 29.08 24.62
N ASP A 218 3.37 28.03 25.09
CA ASP A 218 4.82 27.82 24.89
C ASP A 218 5.14 26.93 23.68
N ASN A 219 4.21 26.08 23.23
CA ASN A 219 4.49 25.08 22.19
C ASN A 219 3.60 25.28 20.96
N GLU A 220 4.23 25.75 19.86
CA GLU A 220 3.57 25.97 18.58
C GLU A 220 3.00 24.70 17.91
N ALA A 221 3.38 23.51 18.39
CA ALA A 221 2.81 22.25 17.88
C ALA A 221 1.38 22.02 18.40
N VAL A 222 0.97 22.69 19.48
CA VAL A 222 -0.40 22.62 20.02
C VAL A 222 -1.32 23.52 19.20
N THR A 223 -2.36 22.94 18.60
CA THR A 223 -3.28 23.65 17.68
C THR A 223 -4.66 23.89 18.30
N GLY A 224 -5.09 23.02 19.21
CA GLY A 224 -6.41 23.09 19.83
C GLY A 224 -6.37 23.54 21.29
N GLU A 225 -7.56 23.68 21.90
CA GLU A 225 -7.67 23.92 23.33
C GLU A 225 -7.45 22.63 24.11
N PRO A 226 -6.59 22.65 25.15
CA PRO A 226 -6.44 21.51 26.05
C PRO A 226 -7.76 21.23 26.81
N GLN A 227 -8.17 19.96 26.81
CA GLN A 227 -9.44 19.56 27.41
C GLN A 227 -9.19 18.51 28.50
N VAL A 228 -9.65 18.81 29.74
CA VAL A 228 -9.74 17.83 30.82
C VAL A 228 -11.11 17.17 30.74
N LEU A 229 -11.14 15.89 30.31
CA LEU A 229 -12.37 15.14 30.08
C LEU A 229 -12.98 14.60 31.40
N GLY A 230 -12.22 14.61 32.50
CA GLY A 230 -12.64 14.09 33.78
C GLY A 230 -12.15 12.66 34.04
N VAL A 231 -12.81 12.00 35.01
CA VAL A 231 -12.45 10.63 35.42
C VAL A 231 -12.73 9.65 34.29
N GLN A 232 -11.70 8.97 33.85
CA GLN A 232 -11.76 7.93 32.79
C GLN A 232 -12.02 6.56 33.42
N ASN A 233 -11.37 6.24 34.53
CA ASN A 233 -11.47 4.94 35.17
C ASN A 233 -11.01 5.03 36.64
N PHE A 234 -11.39 4.02 37.45
CA PHE A 234 -10.91 3.79 38.81
C PHE A 234 -9.97 2.57 38.79
N GLY A 235 -8.70 2.80 39.13
CA GLY A 235 -7.69 1.74 39.23
C GLY A 235 -7.64 1.14 40.65
N PRO A 236 -6.80 0.13 40.89
CA PRO A 236 -6.68 -0.51 42.21
C PRO A 236 -6.21 0.43 43.33
N SER A 237 -5.47 1.47 42.99
CA SER A 237 -4.90 2.43 43.97
C SER A 237 -4.99 3.88 43.50
N GLU A 238 -5.71 4.13 42.39
CA GLU A 238 -5.69 5.43 41.71
C GLU A 238 -7.02 5.78 41.06
N VAL A 239 -7.27 7.06 40.91
CA VAL A 239 -8.29 7.60 40.00
C VAL A 239 -7.58 8.07 38.75
N ILE A 240 -8.03 7.61 37.57
CA ILE A 240 -7.43 7.96 36.28
C ILE A 240 -8.24 9.09 35.67
N VAL A 241 -7.59 10.24 35.48
CA VAL A 241 -8.17 11.44 34.85
C VAL A 241 -7.61 11.56 33.45
N ARG A 242 -8.50 11.73 32.48
CA ARG A 242 -8.09 11.90 31.06
C ARG A 242 -8.04 13.36 30.65
N MET A 243 -6.94 13.73 30.03
CA MET A 243 -6.74 15.01 29.39
C MET A 243 -6.36 14.79 27.89
N THR A 244 -6.82 15.68 27.03
CA THR A 244 -6.51 15.63 25.60
C THR A 244 -6.03 16.99 25.10
N VAL A 245 -5.09 16.96 24.16
CA VAL A 245 -4.54 18.16 23.52
C VAL A 245 -4.42 17.91 22.03
N GLU A 246 -5.07 18.73 21.21
CA GLU A 246 -4.93 18.68 19.77
C GLU A 246 -3.62 19.33 19.33
N CYS A 247 -2.89 18.68 18.45
CA CYS A 247 -1.58 19.12 17.98
C CYS A 247 -1.40 18.87 16.48
N LYS A 248 -0.37 19.46 15.91
CA LYS A 248 0.03 19.25 14.53
C LYS A 248 0.19 17.74 14.24
N PRO A 249 0.02 17.33 12.97
CA PRO A 249 0.18 15.93 12.57
C PRO A 249 1.51 15.36 13.07
N MET A 250 1.48 14.14 13.61
CA MET A 250 2.65 13.41 14.13
C MET A 250 3.30 13.96 15.41
N GLU A 251 2.89 15.11 15.94
CA GLU A 251 3.46 15.73 17.14
C GLU A 251 2.85 15.20 18.46
N ASN A 252 1.80 14.38 18.40
CA ASN A 252 1.10 13.88 19.58
C ASN A 252 2.00 13.15 20.58
N HIS A 253 3.04 12.46 20.11
CA HIS A 253 3.98 11.78 21.01
C HIS A 253 4.95 12.76 21.68
N ALA A 254 5.41 13.80 20.98
CA ALA A 254 6.30 14.82 21.53
C ALA A 254 5.53 15.68 22.53
N VAL A 255 4.38 16.21 22.14
CA VAL A 255 3.47 16.98 23.00
C VAL A 255 3.05 16.16 24.23
N GLY A 256 2.71 14.88 24.06
CA GLY A 256 2.35 14.01 25.18
C GLY A 256 3.49 13.75 26.17
N ARG A 257 4.74 13.70 25.75
CA ARG A 257 5.90 13.61 26.67
C ARG A 257 6.09 14.89 27.46
N GLU A 258 6.08 16.03 26.79
CA GLU A 258 6.22 17.33 27.42
C GLU A 258 5.07 17.60 28.41
N LEU A 259 3.85 17.25 28.04
CA LEU A 259 2.69 17.39 28.93
C LEU A 259 2.84 16.55 30.20
N ARG A 260 3.34 15.30 30.09
CA ARG A 260 3.60 14.45 31.29
C ARG A 260 4.64 15.06 32.22
N GLU A 261 5.71 15.61 31.65
CA GLU A 261 6.75 16.28 32.43
C GLU A 261 6.19 17.50 33.18
N ARG A 262 5.47 18.36 32.47
CA ARG A 262 4.86 19.57 33.07
C ARG A 262 3.84 19.22 34.16
N ILE A 263 2.99 18.22 33.95
CA ILE A 263 2.02 17.73 34.95
C ILE A 263 2.75 17.20 36.15
N LYS A 264 3.81 16.39 36.00
CA LYS A 264 4.58 15.88 37.14
C LYS A 264 5.14 17.01 38.01
N LEU A 265 5.71 18.05 37.41
CA LEU A 265 6.27 19.21 38.10
C LEU A 265 5.18 20.06 38.74
N ALA A 266 4.02 20.21 38.10
CA ALA A 266 2.88 20.95 38.70
C ALA A 266 2.29 20.22 39.87
N PHE A 267 2.12 18.91 39.82
CA PHE A 267 1.61 18.08 40.93
C PHE A 267 2.55 18.14 42.14
N GLU A 268 3.86 18.15 41.92
CA GLU A 268 4.84 18.34 43.01
C GLU A 268 4.71 19.71 43.68
N ARG A 269 4.53 20.78 42.91
CA ARG A 269 4.36 22.14 43.42
C ARG A 269 3.05 22.29 44.24
N GLU A 270 2.00 21.67 43.71
CA GLU A 270 0.66 21.74 44.30
C GLU A 270 0.41 20.68 45.37
N ASN A 271 1.40 19.83 45.70
CA ASN A 271 1.27 18.69 46.62
C ASN A 271 0.10 17.76 46.26
N ILE A 272 -0.10 17.47 44.96
CA ILE A 272 -1.03 16.46 44.46
C ILE A 272 -0.29 15.12 44.40
N GLU A 273 -0.83 14.10 45.09
CA GLU A 273 -0.20 12.79 45.17
C GLU A 273 -0.42 11.98 43.90
N ILE A 274 0.69 11.55 43.23
CA ILE A 274 0.68 10.46 42.24
C ILE A 274 0.84 9.17 43.04
N PRO A 275 -0.18 8.31 43.10
CA PRO A 275 -0.20 7.21 44.04
C PRO A 275 0.79 6.09 43.68
N TYR A 276 1.46 5.55 44.69
CA TYR A 276 2.13 4.27 44.58
C TYR A 276 1.10 3.13 44.70
N PRO A 277 1.39 1.94 44.18
CA PRO A 277 0.55 0.78 44.39
C PRO A 277 0.35 0.54 45.92
N LYS A 278 -0.90 0.65 46.39
CA LYS A 278 -1.26 0.46 47.78
C LYS A 278 -1.79 -0.97 47.98
N GLN A 279 -1.36 -1.65 49.02
CA GLN A 279 -1.85 -2.98 49.41
C GLN A 279 -2.37 -2.94 50.82
N VAL A 280 -3.62 -3.34 51.02
CA VAL A 280 -4.22 -3.46 52.37
C VAL A 280 -4.03 -4.90 52.86
N ASN A 281 -3.21 -5.09 53.86
CA ASN A 281 -3.02 -6.40 54.52
C ASN A 281 -3.94 -6.45 55.76
N LEU A 282 -4.95 -7.30 55.73
CA LEU A 282 -5.83 -7.55 56.88
C LEU A 282 -5.24 -8.71 57.71
N PHE A 283 -4.67 -8.37 58.85
CA PHE A 283 -4.23 -9.39 59.81
C PHE A 283 -5.42 -9.78 60.69
N HIS A 284 -5.98 -10.96 60.50
CA HIS A 284 -6.93 -11.52 61.44
C HIS A 284 -6.11 -12.08 62.60
N GLY A 285 -6.11 -11.35 63.75
CA GLY A 285 -5.52 -11.88 64.98
C GLY A 285 -6.24 -13.17 65.37
N GLU A 286 -5.49 -14.19 65.75
CA GLU A 286 -6.07 -15.38 66.38
C GLU A 286 -6.87 -14.93 67.66
N PRO A 287 -8.09 -15.44 67.86
CA PRO A 287 -8.85 -15.12 69.08
C PRO A 287 -8.01 -15.53 70.31
N GLU A 288 -7.75 -14.59 71.21
CA GLU A 288 -7.07 -14.83 72.51
C GLU A 288 -7.74 -16.01 73.17
N LYS A 289 -7.01 -17.14 73.25
CA LYS A 289 -7.40 -18.25 74.13
C LYS A 289 -7.43 -17.73 75.51
N GLN A 290 -8.64 -17.55 76.09
CA GLN A 290 -8.88 -17.25 77.49
C GLN A 290 -8.10 -18.26 78.35
N LYS A 291 -7.03 -17.83 79.01
CA LYS A 291 -6.38 -18.57 80.10
C LYS A 291 -7.39 -18.77 81.20
N GLN A 292 -8.07 -19.91 81.21
CA GLN A 292 -8.80 -20.37 82.40
C GLN A 292 -7.77 -20.52 83.51
N GLN A 293 -7.83 -19.59 84.47
CA GLN A 293 -7.18 -19.73 85.76
C GLN A 293 -7.78 -20.95 86.42
N GLN A 294 -7.02 -22.03 86.42
CA GLN A 294 -7.23 -23.10 87.40
C GLN A 294 -6.70 -22.60 88.78
N THR A 295 -7.57 -22.04 89.53
CA THR A 295 -7.40 -22.04 91.00
C THR A 295 -7.70 -23.42 91.51
N GLY A 296 -6.67 -24.24 91.64
CA GLY A 296 -6.74 -25.47 92.43
C GLY A 296 -6.55 -25.19 93.87
N LYS A 297 -7.53 -25.56 94.70
CA LYS A 297 -7.46 -25.69 96.11
C LYS A 297 -6.81 -26.97 96.56
N ALA A 298 -6.13 -26.88 97.64
CA ALA A 298 -5.78 -27.75 98.76
C ALA A 298 -4.36 -28.17 98.83
#